data_ae268852fd0c25b195f650f2b986a169
#
_entry.id   ae268852fd0c25b195f650f2b986a169
#
_cell.length_a   1.000
_cell.length_b   1.000
_cell.length_c   1.000
_cell.angle_alpha   90.00
_cell.angle_beta   90.00
_cell.angle_gamma   90.00
#
_symmetry.space_group_name_H-M   'P 1'
#
loop_
_entity.id
_entity.type
_entity.pdbx_description
1 polymer ?
#
loop_
_entity_poly.entity_id
_entity_poly.type
_entity_poly.pdbx_seq_one_letter_code
_entity_poly.pdbx_strand_id
1 'polypeptide(L)'
;MSAVVHFSTDDISPPHRLAVWREALFQTQFNIDIEPISDSPFRARAMVRTLPGLRVLSGRSSPATYQRMTKRVVRDDVALSFGNEVHVSARPNGREARIETGDAFLLPCGDCASIQVPHESQFTSVRLPRAALAGNVTNLEDAYCRRIPRDTPALVLLKGYLALLDEETAALTDPSLQHSAVTHVYDLLAKTLGATPDAAALADGRGVRAARMKMIKGDIARHLTTARLSVHTIAARQNVSPRYVQRLFDECGSTFTEYVMEQRLERAHRLLSDPRLRDHTMTAIAFASGFNDLSHFQRRFRRRYGAPPSDLRPGQANKLPALS
;
A
#
# COMPACT_ATOMS: atom_id res chain seq x y z
N MET A 1 6.53 -5.04 -11.45
CA MET A 1 7.21 -3.73 -11.28
C MET A 1 6.14 -2.66 -11.14
N SER A 2 6.24 -1.79 -10.14
CA SER A 2 5.37 -0.61 -10.02
C SER A 2 5.81 0.40 -11.09
N ALA A 3 4.85 0.88 -11.88
CA ALA A 3 5.10 1.93 -12.86
C ALA A 3 4.17 3.11 -12.55
N VAL A 4 4.72 4.32 -12.55
CA VAL A 4 3.98 5.56 -12.45
C VAL A 4 4.13 6.30 -13.77
N VAL A 5 3.02 6.71 -14.36
CA VAL A 5 2.99 7.47 -15.60
C VAL A 5 2.19 8.75 -15.38
N HIS A 6 2.76 9.88 -15.72
CA HIS A 6 2.13 11.19 -15.65
C HIS A 6 1.69 11.64 -17.03
N PHE A 7 0.49 12.17 -17.11
CA PHE A 7 -0.08 12.76 -18.32
C PHE A 7 -0.52 14.20 -18.02
N SER A 8 -0.18 15.12 -18.92
CA SER A 8 -0.67 16.50 -18.89
C SER A 8 -0.99 16.98 -20.30
N THR A 9 -2.04 17.76 -20.42
CA THR A 9 -2.37 18.45 -21.67
C THR A 9 -1.90 19.90 -21.68
N ASP A 10 -1.22 20.38 -20.63
CA ASP A 10 -0.87 21.80 -20.50
C ASP A 10 0.15 22.24 -21.55
N ASP A 11 1.13 21.38 -21.83
CA ASP A 11 2.18 21.64 -22.82
C ASP A 11 1.74 21.34 -24.27
N ILE A 12 0.48 20.97 -24.45
CA ILE A 12 -0.12 20.62 -25.73
C ILE A 12 -0.93 21.81 -26.26
N SER A 13 -0.79 22.12 -27.54
CA SER A 13 -1.59 23.16 -28.18
C SER A 13 -3.11 22.82 -28.09
N PRO A 14 -3.96 23.82 -27.80
CA PRO A 14 -5.39 23.58 -27.49
C PRO A 14 -6.15 22.64 -28.44
N PRO A 15 -5.99 22.73 -29.79
CA PRO A 15 -6.73 21.84 -30.70
C PRO A 15 -6.36 20.36 -30.56
N HIS A 16 -5.17 20.03 -30.07
CA HIS A 16 -4.66 18.66 -29.99
C HIS A 16 -4.85 18.01 -28.64
N ARG A 17 -5.20 18.77 -27.60
CA ARG A 17 -5.30 18.28 -26.21
C ARG A 17 -6.24 17.09 -26.06
N LEU A 18 -7.42 17.19 -26.63
CA LEU A 18 -8.42 16.12 -26.52
C LEU A 18 -7.97 14.83 -27.20
N ALA A 19 -7.36 14.93 -28.37
CA ALA A 19 -6.86 13.76 -29.10
C ALA A 19 -5.74 13.05 -28.34
N VAL A 20 -4.80 13.81 -27.79
CA VAL A 20 -3.71 13.28 -26.96
C VAL A 20 -4.25 12.65 -25.67
N TRP A 21 -5.24 13.27 -25.03
CA TRP A 21 -5.86 12.72 -23.82
C TRP A 21 -6.63 11.41 -24.10
N ARG A 22 -7.37 11.34 -25.21
CA ARG A 22 -8.03 10.10 -25.66
C ARG A 22 -7.02 8.98 -25.86
N GLU A 23 -5.90 9.26 -26.53
CA GLU A 23 -4.85 8.29 -26.78
C GLU A 23 -4.19 7.84 -25.46
N ALA A 24 -3.89 8.76 -24.54
CA ALA A 24 -3.33 8.45 -23.23
C ALA A 24 -4.25 7.53 -22.41
N LEU A 25 -5.56 7.80 -22.39
CA LEU A 25 -6.54 6.93 -21.70
C LEU A 25 -6.70 5.59 -22.40
N PHE A 26 -6.63 5.56 -23.73
CA PHE A 26 -6.67 4.32 -24.49
C PHE A 26 -5.46 3.42 -24.19
N GLN A 27 -4.26 3.98 -24.20
CA GLN A 27 -3.01 3.26 -23.87
C GLN A 27 -3.01 2.72 -22.42
N THR A 28 -3.65 3.42 -21.48
CA THR A 28 -3.82 2.94 -20.10
C THR A 28 -4.89 1.85 -19.96
N GLN A 29 -5.51 1.42 -21.05
CA GLN A 29 -6.55 0.38 -21.12
C GLN A 29 -7.85 0.73 -20.39
N PHE A 30 -8.16 2.01 -20.21
CA PHE A 30 -9.45 2.41 -19.65
C PHE A 30 -10.61 2.30 -20.64
N ASN A 31 -10.33 2.23 -21.96
CA ASN A 31 -11.31 2.09 -23.05
C ASN A 31 -12.47 3.08 -22.92
N ILE A 32 -12.15 4.35 -22.73
CA ILE A 32 -13.12 5.42 -22.52
C ILE A 32 -13.00 6.39 -23.67
N ASP A 33 -14.12 6.71 -24.32
CA ASP A 33 -14.24 7.86 -25.20
C ASP A 33 -14.69 9.09 -24.43
N ILE A 34 -14.37 10.29 -24.94
CA ILE A 34 -14.57 11.54 -24.22
C ILE A 34 -15.17 12.56 -25.14
N GLU A 35 -16.28 13.13 -24.72
CA GLU A 35 -16.94 14.26 -25.35
C GLU A 35 -16.92 15.46 -24.44
N PRO A 36 -16.19 16.55 -24.76
CA PRO A 36 -16.23 17.78 -23.95
C PRO A 36 -17.66 18.35 -23.91
N ILE A 37 -18.05 18.87 -22.76
CA ILE A 37 -19.35 19.55 -22.56
C ILE A 37 -19.22 21.05 -22.80
N SER A 38 -18.01 21.60 -22.71
CA SER A 38 -17.72 23.04 -22.85
C SER A 38 -16.98 23.33 -24.16
N ASP A 39 -17.25 24.49 -24.76
CA ASP A 39 -16.50 25.02 -25.90
C ASP A 39 -15.09 25.52 -25.52
N SER A 40 -14.78 25.61 -24.20
CA SER A 40 -13.47 25.98 -23.72
C SER A 40 -12.44 24.89 -24.08
N PRO A 41 -11.17 25.27 -24.35
CA PRO A 41 -10.13 24.30 -24.63
C PRO A 41 -10.00 23.25 -23.53
N PHE A 42 -10.10 21.98 -23.91
CA PHE A 42 -10.00 20.86 -22.98
C PHE A 42 -8.65 20.87 -22.23
N ARG A 43 -8.68 20.64 -20.92
CA ARG A 43 -7.50 20.49 -20.08
C ARG A 43 -7.65 19.27 -19.20
N ALA A 44 -6.58 18.51 -19.08
CA ALA A 44 -6.54 17.38 -18.14
C ALA A 44 -5.11 17.09 -17.68
N ARG A 45 -5.01 16.63 -16.45
CA ARG A 45 -3.78 16.06 -15.86
C ARG A 45 -4.15 14.78 -15.15
N ALA A 46 -3.35 13.74 -15.30
CA ALA A 46 -3.53 12.53 -14.54
C ALA A 46 -2.20 11.83 -14.24
N MET A 47 -2.24 11.03 -13.20
CA MET A 47 -1.22 10.08 -12.83
C MET A 47 -1.85 8.69 -12.85
N VAL A 48 -1.18 7.73 -13.47
CA VAL A 48 -1.54 6.32 -13.44
C VAL A 48 -0.47 5.56 -12.71
N ARG A 49 -0.85 4.92 -11.62
CA ARG A 49 -0.01 3.97 -10.89
C ARG A 49 -0.47 2.55 -11.19
N THR A 50 0.45 1.74 -11.66
CA THR A 50 0.19 0.31 -11.92
C THR A 50 0.92 -0.55 -10.90
N LEU A 51 0.15 -1.40 -10.22
CA LEU A 51 0.62 -2.43 -9.30
C LEU A 51 0.12 -3.80 -9.79
N PRO A 52 0.70 -4.93 -9.36
CA PRO A 52 0.21 -6.26 -9.74
C PRO A 52 -1.27 -6.45 -9.38
N GLY A 53 -2.15 -6.52 -10.39
CA GLY A 53 -3.60 -6.67 -10.20
C GLY A 53 -4.36 -5.38 -9.87
N LEU A 54 -3.71 -4.22 -9.73
CA LEU A 54 -4.35 -2.97 -9.36
C LEU A 54 -3.84 -1.81 -10.21
N ARG A 55 -4.75 -0.94 -10.66
CA ARG A 55 -4.41 0.36 -11.26
C ARG A 55 -5.15 1.47 -10.57
N VAL A 56 -4.43 2.53 -10.25
CA VAL A 56 -5.00 3.76 -9.69
C VAL A 56 -4.76 4.88 -10.70
N LEU A 57 -5.83 5.52 -11.12
CA LEU A 57 -5.83 6.71 -11.96
C LEU A 57 -6.34 7.87 -11.11
N SER A 58 -5.52 8.87 -10.87
CA SER A 58 -5.88 10.10 -10.15
C SER A 58 -5.64 11.29 -11.05
N GLY A 59 -6.51 12.31 -11.00
CA GLY A 59 -6.31 13.47 -11.84
C GLY A 59 -7.37 14.55 -11.74
N ARG A 60 -7.28 15.48 -12.69
CA ARG A 60 -8.27 16.55 -12.94
C ARG A 60 -8.59 16.60 -14.43
N SER A 61 -9.80 16.98 -14.75
CA SER A 61 -10.18 17.23 -16.15
C SER A 61 -11.22 18.34 -16.27
N SER A 62 -11.24 18.99 -17.43
CA SER A 62 -12.34 19.85 -17.85
C SER A 62 -13.66 19.09 -17.89
N PRO A 63 -14.81 19.81 -17.89
CA PRO A 63 -16.13 19.20 -18.05
C PRO A 63 -16.21 18.33 -19.31
N ALA A 64 -16.66 17.09 -19.13
CA ALA A 64 -16.76 16.14 -20.25
C ALA A 64 -17.73 14.99 -19.92
N THR A 65 -18.21 14.33 -20.95
CA THR A 65 -18.88 13.03 -20.86
C THR A 65 -17.89 11.94 -21.22
N TYR A 66 -17.70 11.01 -20.31
CA TYR A 66 -16.87 9.83 -20.49
C TYR A 66 -17.76 8.64 -20.82
N GLN A 67 -17.59 8.05 -22.00
CA GLN A 67 -18.38 6.92 -22.45
C GLN A 67 -17.52 5.66 -22.55
N ARG A 68 -17.96 4.59 -21.92
CA ARG A 68 -17.33 3.28 -22.08
C ARG A 68 -17.92 2.55 -23.29
N MET A 69 -17.05 2.08 -24.15
CA MET A 69 -17.42 1.39 -25.39
C MET A 69 -17.24 -0.12 -25.25
N THR A 70 -18.27 -0.90 -25.49
CA THR A 70 -18.25 -2.39 -25.40
C THR A 70 -17.38 -3.07 -26.47
N LYS A 71 -17.05 -2.40 -27.57
CA LYS A 71 -16.44 -3.03 -28.73
C LYS A 71 -15.05 -3.65 -28.57
N ARG A 72 -14.39 -3.48 -27.40
CA ARG A 72 -13.02 -3.98 -27.15
C ARG A 72 -12.80 -4.43 -25.71
N VAL A 73 -13.72 -5.18 -25.13
CA VAL A 73 -13.53 -5.73 -23.79
C VAL A 73 -12.51 -6.86 -23.82
N VAL A 74 -11.31 -6.61 -23.30
CA VAL A 74 -10.23 -7.61 -23.20
C VAL A 74 -10.17 -8.21 -21.79
N ARG A 75 -10.78 -7.59 -20.77
CA ARG A 75 -10.71 -8.03 -19.37
C ARG A 75 -12.02 -7.77 -18.63
N ASP A 76 -12.39 -8.72 -17.76
CA ASP A 76 -13.49 -8.58 -16.80
C ASP A 76 -12.98 -7.80 -15.56
N ASP A 77 -12.84 -6.49 -15.70
CA ASP A 77 -12.42 -5.58 -14.64
C ASP A 77 -13.58 -4.75 -14.13
N VAL A 78 -13.44 -4.25 -12.91
CA VAL A 78 -14.33 -3.25 -12.31
C VAL A 78 -13.53 -2.02 -11.91
N ALA A 79 -14.20 -0.86 -11.83
CA ALA A 79 -13.59 0.38 -11.38
C ALA A 79 -14.45 1.04 -10.32
N LEU A 80 -13.89 1.24 -9.11
CA LEU A 80 -14.44 2.13 -8.10
C LEU A 80 -13.88 3.52 -8.33
N SER A 81 -14.77 4.51 -8.44
CA SER A 81 -14.40 5.90 -8.68
C SER A 81 -15.03 6.83 -7.66
N PHE A 82 -14.31 7.90 -7.33
CA PHE A 82 -14.79 8.98 -6.46
C PHE A 82 -14.10 10.31 -6.86
N GLY A 83 -14.69 11.41 -6.46
CA GLY A 83 -14.17 12.73 -6.82
C GLY A 83 -15.21 13.82 -6.61
N ASN A 84 -15.31 14.74 -7.54
CA ASN A 84 -16.36 15.74 -7.56
C ASN A 84 -17.70 15.14 -8.04
N GLU A 85 -18.75 15.96 -8.03
CA GLU A 85 -20.09 15.54 -8.48
C GLU A 85 -20.08 15.04 -9.92
N VAL A 86 -20.74 13.90 -10.16
CA VAL A 86 -20.94 13.32 -11.49
C VAL A 86 -22.32 12.68 -11.61
N HIS A 87 -22.82 12.59 -12.85
CA HIS A 87 -23.98 11.78 -13.20
C HIS A 87 -23.51 10.51 -13.90
N VAL A 88 -23.94 9.37 -13.38
CA VAL A 88 -23.53 8.05 -13.87
C VAL A 88 -24.75 7.31 -14.40
N SER A 89 -24.63 6.74 -15.59
CA SER A 89 -25.62 5.81 -16.14
C SER A 89 -24.94 4.54 -16.65
N ALA A 90 -25.54 3.36 -16.39
CA ALA A 90 -25.04 2.08 -16.89
C ALA A 90 -26.17 1.29 -17.56
N ARG A 91 -25.89 0.81 -18.77
CA ARG A 91 -26.90 0.16 -19.60
C ARG A 91 -27.35 -1.23 -19.16
N PRO A 92 -26.54 -2.15 -18.60
CA PRO A 92 -27.04 -3.50 -18.35
C PRO A 92 -28.28 -3.52 -17.46
N ASN A 93 -28.42 -2.57 -16.52
CA ASN A 93 -29.53 -2.53 -15.56
C ASN A 93 -30.40 -1.25 -15.67
N GLY A 94 -30.15 -0.37 -16.65
CA GLY A 94 -30.85 0.92 -16.76
C GLY A 94 -30.71 1.82 -15.53
N ARG A 95 -29.68 1.59 -14.70
CA ARG A 95 -29.48 2.34 -13.45
C ARG A 95 -28.80 3.66 -13.75
N GLU A 96 -29.36 4.71 -13.17
CA GLU A 96 -28.79 6.05 -13.18
C GLU A 96 -28.62 6.53 -11.74
N ALA A 97 -27.53 7.25 -11.48
CA ALA A 97 -27.27 7.81 -10.15
C ALA A 97 -26.57 9.17 -10.26
N ARG A 98 -26.98 10.09 -9.42
CA ARG A 98 -26.23 11.31 -9.13
C ARG A 98 -25.30 11.01 -7.96
N ILE A 99 -24.02 11.20 -8.19
CA ILE A 99 -22.95 10.97 -7.19
C ILE A 99 -22.48 12.34 -6.74
N GLU A 100 -22.63 12.61 -5.47
CA GLU A 100 -22.19 13.89 -4.88
C GLU A 100 -20.67 13.93 -4.66
N THR A 101 -20.13 15.14 -4.50
CA THR A 101 -18.70 15.33 -4.22
C THR A 101 -18.26 14.52 -3.00
N GLY A 102 -17.25 13.70 -3.23
CA GLY A 102 -16.68 12.80 -2.23
C GLY A 102 -17.35 11.45 -2.11
N ASP A 103 -18.54 11.23 -2.67
CA ASP A 103 -19.13 9.89 -2.75
C ASP A 103 -18.38 9.01 -3.75
N ALA A 104 -18.57 7.71 -3.65
CA ALA A 104 -18.01 6.76 -4.59
C ALA A 104 -19.09 5.98 -5.34
N PHE A 105 -18.68 5.35 -6.43
CA PHE A 105 -19.52 4.45 -7.23
C PHE A 105 -18.66 3.38 -7.89
N LEU A 106 -19.25 2.23 -8.16
CA LEU A 106 -18.62 1.12 -8.85
C LEU A 106 -19.22 0.94 -10.23
N LEU A 107 -18.35 0.73 -11.24
CA LEU A 107 -18.78 0.39 -12.61
C LEU A 107 -18.05 -0.85 -13.11
N PRO A 108 -18.73 -1.75 -13.83
CA PRO A 108 -18.07 -2.78 -14.62
C PRO A 108 -17.32 -2.13 -15.79
N CYS A 109 -16.12 -2.62 -16.09
CA CYS A 109 -15.33 -2.10 -17.21
C CYS A 109 -15.71 -2.71 -18.56
N GLY A 110 -16.48 -3.81 -18.52
CA GLY A 110 -16.95 -4.54 -19.70
C GLY A 110 -18.24 -4.01 -20.31
N ASP A 111 -19.01 -3.22 -19.59
CA ASP A 111 -20.35 -2.79 -19.99
C ASP A 111 -20.38 -1.34 -20.45
N CYS A 112 -21.39 -1.00 -21.26
CA CYS A 112 -21.65 0.39 -21.64
C CYS A 112 -22.04 1.20 -20.41
N ALA A 113 -21.27 2.22 -20.10
CA ALA A 113 -21.55 3.17 -19.05
C ALA A 113 -21.17 4.58 -19.51
N SER A 114 -21.92 5.58 -19.03
CA SER A 114 -21.62 6.99 -19.24
C SER A 114 -21.42 7.68 -17.92
N ILE A 115 -20.39 8.52 -17.83
CA ILE A 115 -20.10 9.36 -16.68
C ILE A 115 -20.08 10.80 -17.19
N GLN A 116 -21.07 11.58 -16.81
CA GLN A 116 -21.13 13.01 -17.14
C GLN A 116 -20.52 13.81 -15.97
N VAL A 117 -19.50 14.58 -16.29
CA VAL A 117 -18.76 15.45 -15.38
C VAL A 117 -19.09 16.89 -15.74
N PRO A 118 -20.03 17.54 -15.02
CA PRO A 118 -20.58 18.85 -15.43
C PRO A 118 -19.62 20.02 -15.19
N HIS A 119 -18.65 19.86 -14.28
CA HIS A 119 -17.71 20.90 -13.89
C HIS A 119 -16.27 20.39 -13.95
N GLU A 120 -15.27 21.29 -13.88
CA GLU A 120 -13.89 20.88 -13.68
C GLU A 120 -13.81 19.99 -12.43
N SER A 121 -13.25 18.80 -12.59
CA SER A 121 -13.36 17.74 -11.60
C SER A 121 -12.01 17.16 -11.25
N GLN A 122 -11.80 16.93 -9.95
CA GLN A 122 -10.81 15.99 -9.45
C GLN A 122 -11.44 14.62 -9.31
N PHE A 123 -10.70 13.60 -9.68
CA PHE A 123 -11.18 12.22 -9.60
C PHE A 123 -10.06 11.24 -9.25
N THR A 124 -10.45 10.15 -8.64
CA THR A 124 -9.63 8.95 -8.46
C THR A 124 -10.45 7.74 -8.88
N SER A 125 -9.87 6.86 -9.69
CA SER A 125 -10.48 5.62 -10.15
C SER A 125 -9.54 4.45 -9.87
N VAL A 126 -10.04 3.47 -9.14
CA VAL A 126 -9.32 2.25 -8.77
C VAL A 126 -9.84 1.11 -9.60
N ARG A 127 -9.01 0.57 -10.49
CA ARG A 127 -9.36 -0.53 -11.38
C ARG A 127 -8.69 -1.82 -10.96
N LEU A 128 -9.46 -2.90 -10.95
CA LEU A 128 -9.02 -4.23 -10.55
C LEU A 128 -9.83 -5.32 -11.26
N PRO A 129 -9.30 -6.56 -11.38
CA PRO A 129 -10.06 -7.69 -11.89
C PRO A 129 -11.31 -7.95 -11.03
N ARG A 130 -12.47 -8.16 -11.67
CA ARG A 130 -13.72 -8.52 -10.98
C ARG A 130 -13.54 -9.74 -10.08
N ALA A 131 -12.75 -10.71 -10.56
CA ALA A 131 -12.43 -11.92 -9.80
C ALA A 131 -11.77 -11.65 -8.43
N ALA A 132 -11.07 -10.51 -8.27
CA ALA A 132 -10.45 -10.14 -6.99
C ALA A 132 -11.49 -9.77 -5.91
N LEU A 133 -12.70 -9.38 -6.31
CA LEU A 133 -13.83 -9.11 -5.41
C LEU A 133 -14.84 -10.26 -5.36
N ALA A 134 -14.78 -11.20 -6.32
CA ALA A 134 -15.65 -12.36 -6.33
C ALA A 134 -15.42 -13.21 -5.07
N GLY A 135 -16.51 -13.54 -4.38
CA GLY A 135 -16.46 -14.26 -3.10
C GLY A 135 -16.21 -13.38 -1.87
N ASN A 136 -15.69 -12.16 -2.04
CA ASN A 136 -15.45 -11.22 -0.94
C ASN A 136 -16.58 -10.20 -0.75
N VAL A 137 -17.40 -9.97 -1.78
CA VAL A 137 -18.56 -9.08 -1.77
C VAL A 137 -19.82 -9.90 -1.96
N THR A 138 -20.84 -9.65 -1.15
CA THR A 138 -22.08 -10.47 -1.11
C THR A 138 -22.79 -10.48 -2.47
N ASN A 139 -22.93 -9.31 -3.08
CA ASN A 139 -23.53 -9.18 -4.42
C ASN A 139 -22.91 -7.98 -5.14
N LEU A 140 -21.90 -8.26 -5.97
CA LEU A 140 -21.16 -7.23 -6.67
C LEU A 140 -22.01 -6.48 -7.71
N GLU A 141 -22.97 -7.16 -8.32
CA GLU A 141 -23.84 -6.58 -9.35
C GLU A 141 -24.81 -5.55 -8.77
N ASP A 142 -25.25 -5.75 -7.53
CA ASP A 142 -26.09 -4.77 -6.83
C ASP A 142 -25.32 -3.50 -6.45
N ALA A 143 -23.99 -3.56 -6.38
CA ALA A 143 -23.14 -2.41 -6.09
C ALA A 143 -22.92 -1.51 -7.34
N TYR A 144 -23.21 -1.99 -8.55
CA TYR A 144 -23.00 -1.19 -9.77
C TYR A 144 -23.96 -0.01 -9.86
N CYS A 145 -23.42 1.15 -10.25
CA CYS A 145 -24.12 2.44 -10.34
C CYS A 145 -24.82 2.85 -9.04
N ARG A 146 -24.40 2.34 -7.92
CA ARG A 146 -24.95 2.71 -6.62
C ARG A 146 -24.06 3.77 -5.98
N ARG A 147 -24.71 4.81 -5.43
CA ARG A 147 -24.04 5.80 -4.60
C ARG A 147 -23.50 5.13 -3.33
N ILE A 148 -22.23 5.31 -3.05
CA ILE A 148 -21.57 4.91 -1.79
C ILE A 148 -21.23 6.20 -1.05
N PRO A 149 -21.89 6.47 0.11
CA PRO A 149 -21.72 7.72 0.83
C PRO A 149 -20.27 7.97 1.24
N ARG A 150 -19.82 9.21 1.13
CA ARG A 150 -18.46 9.65 1.46
C ARG A 150 -18.03 9.39 2.91
N ASP A 151 -18.98 9.28 3.81
CA ASP A 151 -18.82 9.02 5.25
C ASP A 151 -18.78 7.52 5.58
N THR A 152 -18.94 6.64 4.58
CA THR A 152 -18.76 5.19 4.78
C THR A 152 -17.36 4.92 5.35
N PRO A 153 -17.24 4.33 6.56
CA PRO A 153 -15.94 4.23 7.25
C PRO A 153 -14.85 3.55 6.42
N ALA A 154 -15.20 2.47 5.71
CA ALA A 154 -14.26 1.75 4.85
C ALA A 154 -13.81 2.61 3.65
N LEU A 155 -14.70 3.42 3.07
CA LEU A 155 -14.36 4.34 1.98
C LEU A 155 -13.43 5.46 2.45
N VAL A 156 -13.63 6.00 3.66
CA VAL A 156 -12.74 7.01 4.26
C VAL A 156 -11.33 6.45 4.40
N LEU A 157 -11.20 5.23 4.94
CA LEU A 157 -9.91 4.54 5.07
C LEU A 157 -9.28 4.24 3.71
N LEU A 158 -10.08 3.79 2.74
CA LEU A 158 -9.60 3.51 1.37
C LEU A 158 -9.01 4.75 0.72
N LYS A 159 -9.70 5.90 0.80
CA LYS A 159 -9.21 7.18 0.26
C LYS A 159 -7.89 7.61 0.89
N GLY A 160 -7.79 7.56 2.21
CA GLY A 160 -6.55 7.87 2.93
C GLY A 160 -5.41 6.93 2.53
N TYR A 161 -5.70 5.64 2.36
CA TYR A 161 -4.70 4.67 1.93
C TYR A 161 -4.24 4.89 0.49
N LEU A 162 -5.16 5.21 -0.42
CA LEU A 162 -4.83 5.52 -1.82
C LEU A 162 -4.01 6.80 -1.94
N ALA A 163 -4.29 7.83 -1.14
CA ALA A 163 -3.49 9.05 -1.10
C ALA A 163 -2.02 8.77 -0.72
N LEU A 164 -1.78 7.84 0.22
CA LEU A 164 -0.42 7.38 0.56
C LEU A 164 0.27 6.64 -0.59
N LEU A 165 -0.50 5.94 -1.42
CA LEU A 165 0.03 5.26 -2.61
C LEU A 165 0.32 6.23 -3.75
N ASP A 166 -0.34 7.39 -3.79
CA ASP A 166 -0.10 8.42 -4.81
C ASP A 166 1.19 9.22 -4.54
N GLU A 167 1.65 9.26 -3.30
CA GLU A 167 2.98 9.79 -2.98
C GLU A 167 4.06 8.87 -3.57
N GLU A 168 5.08 9.48 -4.21
CA GLU A 168 6.23 8.73 -4.73
C GLU A 168 7.02 8.09 -3.59
N THR A 169 6.58 6.96 -3.12
CA THR A 169 7.25 6.26 -2.03
C THR A 169 8.21 5.21 -2.60
N ALA A 170 9.50 5.35 -2.32
CA ALA A 170 10.53 4.34 -2.62
C ALA A 170 10.17 2.96 -2.04
N ALA A 171 9.32 2.91 -1.01
CA ALA A 171 8.80 1.68 -0.42
C ALA A 171 8.02 0.79 -1.41
N LEU A 172 7.34 1.36 -2.43
CA LEU A 172 6.59 0.59 -3.41
C LEU A 172 7.46 -0.03 -4.52
N THR A 173 8.78 0.06 -4.42
CA THR A 173 9.71 -0.70 -5.28
C THR A 173 9.86 -2.16 -4.82
N ASP A 174 9.61 -2.45 -3.55
CA ASP A 174 9.67 -3.81 -2.99
C ASP A 174 8.41 -4.61 -3.40
N PRO A 175 8.56 -5.76 -4.10
CA PRO A 175 7.45 -6.60 -4.51
C PRO A 175 6.56 -7.11 -3.36
N SER A 176 7.15 -7.35 -2.18
CA SER A 176 6.39 -7.81 -1.00
C SER A 176 5.48 -6.72 -0.46
N LEU A 177 5.96 -5.48 -0.45
CA LEU A 177 5.16 -4.31 -0.05
C LEU A 177 4.09 -3.98 -1.09
N GLN A 178 4.37 -4.15 -2.39
CA GLN A 178 3.35 -4.02 -3.43
C GLN A 178 2.21 -5.02 -3.23
N HIS A 179 2.53 -6.29 -2.97
CA HIS A 179 1.51 -7.32 -2.72
C HIS A 179 0.67 -6.99 -1.48
N SER A 180 1.30 -6.56 -0.39
CA SER A 180 0.61 -6.13 0.82
C SER A 180 -0.30 -4.94 0.56
N ALA A 181 0.18 -3.93 -0.18
CA ALA A 181 -0.60 -2.75 -0.54
C ALA A 181 -1.84 -3.11 -1.36
N VAL A 182 -1.70 -3.97 -2.37
CA VAL A 182 -2.83 -4.44 -3.20
C VAL A 182 -3.85 -5.22 -2.35
N THR A 183 -3.39 -6.09 -1.46
CA THR A 183 -4.26 -6.85 -0.55
C THR A 183 -5.07 -5.92 0.36
N HIS A 184 -4.44 -4.89 0.94
CA HIS A 184 -5.14 -3.91 1.77
C HIS A 184 -6.19 -3.11 0.99
N VAL A 185 -5.88 -2.72 -0.25
CA VAL A 185 -6.84 -2.05 -1.13
C VAL A 185 -8.04 -2.98 -1.41
N TYR A 186 -7.81 -4.26 -1.69
CA TYR A 186 -8.90 -5.22 -1.93
C TYR A 186 -9.78 -5.43 -0.71
N ASP A 187 -9.20 -5.55 0.48
CA ASP A 187 -9.93 -5.69 1.75
C ASP A 187 -10.81 -4.45 2.02
N LEU A 188 -10.27 -3.24 1.83
CA LEU A 188 -11.01 -2.00 2.00
C LEU A 188 -12.11 -1.81 0.95
N LEU A 189 -11.85 -2.19 -0.31
CA LEU A 189 -12.83 -2.21 -1.38
C LEU A 189 -13.98 -3.16 -1.06
N ALA A 190 -13.70 -4.40 -0.66
CA ALA A 190 -14.71 -5.37 -0.29
C ALA A 190 -15.60 -4.85 0.84
N LYS A 191 -15.02 -4.27 1.89
CA LYS A 191 -15.78 -3.63 2.99
C LYS A 191 -16.63 -2.45 2.53
N THR A 192 -16.11 -1.64 1.63
CA THR A 192 -16.83 -0.50 1.07
C THR A 192 -18.05 -0.93 0.27
N LEU A 193 -17.97 -2.08 -0.39
CA LEU A 193 -19.02 -2.63 -1.27
C LEU A 193 -20.00 -3.59 -0.57
N GLY A 194 -19.81 -3.90 0.71
CA GLY A 194 -20.60 -4.87 1.45
C GLY A 194 -19.95 -6.26 1.44
N ALA A 195 -18.86 -6.39 2.20
CA ALA A 195 -18.15 -7.65 2.34
C ALA A 195 -19.02 -8.77 2.87
N THR A 196 -18.77 -10.00 2.39
CA THR A 196 -19.33 -11.19 3.02
C THR A 196 -18.87 -11.29 4.48
N PRO A 197 -19.64 -11.93 5.39
CA PRO A 197 -19.23 -12.09 6.79
C PRO A 197 -17.82 -12.66 6.94
N ASP A 198 -17.46 -13.65 6.14
CA ASP A 198 -16.14 -14.30 6.17
C ASP A 198 -15.03 -13.35 5.69
N ALA A 199 -15.27 -12.62 4.60
CA ALA A 199 -14.31 -11.62 4.10
C ALA A 199 -14.14 -10.46 5.07
N ALA A 200 -15.23 -9.99 5.71
CA ALA A 200 -15.18 -8.97 6.74
C ALA A 200 -14.36 -9.43 7.95
N ALA A 201 -14.59 -10.67 8.42
CA ALA A 201 -13.86 -11.24 9.54
C ALA A 201 -12.36 -11.43 9.23
N LEU A 202 -12.01 -11.85 8.00
CA LEU A 202 -10.63 -11.96 7.54
C LEU A 202 -9.93 -10.60 7.49
N ALA A 203 -10.60 -9.59 6.93
CA ALA A 203 -10.05 -8.23 6.84
C ALA A 203 -9.87 -7.59 8.23
N ASP A 204 -10.82 -7.79 9.15
CA ASP A 204 -10.71 -7.36 10.54
C ASP A 204 -9.59 -8.12 11.26
N GLY A 205 -9.49 -9.43 11.04
CA GLY A 205 -8.41 -10.24 11.56
C GLY A 205 -7.03 -9.77 11.10
N ARG A 206 -6.85 -9.38 9.84
CA ARG A 206 -5.59 -8.84 9.30
C ARG A 206 -5.26 -7.49 9.92
N GLY A 207 -6.19 -6.56 9.98
CA GLY A 207 -6.01 -5.24 10.58
C GLY A 207 -5.65 -5.33 12.07
N VAL A 208 -6.36 -6.15 12.84
CA VAL A 208 -6.08 -6.40 14.25
C VAL A 208 -4.72 -7.06 14.43
N ARG A 209 -4.36 -8.05 13.58
CA ARG A 209 -3.05 -8.71 13.65
C ARG A 209 -1.91 -7.76 13.31
N ALA A 210 -2.05 -6.94 12.26
CA ALA A 210 -1.05 -5.94 11.88
C ALA A 210 -0.85 -4.90 12.99
N ALA A 211 -1.94 -4.38 13.58
CA ALA A 211 -1.89 -3.48 14.72
C ALA A 211 -1.21 -4.14 15.93
N ARG A 212 -1.57 -5.39 16.23
CA ARG A 212 -0.99 -6.16 17.33
C ARG A 212 0.49 -6.42 17.12
N MET A 213 0.90 -6.80 15.89
CA MET A 213 2.32 -6.99 15.56
C MET A 213 3.10 -5.69 15.72
N LYS A 214 2.55 -4.54 15.31
CA LYS A 214 3.17 -3.22 15.52
C LYS A 214 3.35 -2.92 17.01
N MET A 215 2.34 -3.18 17.83
CA MET A 215 2.42 -3.01 19.29
C MET A 215 3.48 -3.93 19.90
N ILE A 216 3.54 -5.20 19.52
CA ILE A 216 4.53 -6.19 19.98
C ILE A 216 5.95 -5.75 19.60
N LYS A 217 6.20 -5.36 18.35
CA LYS A 217 7.50 -4.84 17.88
C LYS A 217 7.91 -3.57 18.65
N GLY A 218 6.98 -2.65 18.89
CA GLY A 218 7.22 -1.47 19.71
C GLY A 218 7.58 -1.81 21.16
N ASP A 219 6.94 -2.82 21.73
CA ASP A 219 7.21 -3.28 23.10
C ASP A 219 8.58 -3.99 23.19
N ILE A 220 8.93 -4.80 22.19
CA ILE A 220 10.28 -5.40 22.07
C ILE A 220 11.34 -4.30 21.99
N ALA A 221 11.16 -3.27 21.17
CA ALA A 221 12.13 -2.18 21.02
C ALA A 221 12.38 -1.44 22.34
N ARG A 222 11.31 -1.15 23.11
CA ARG A 222 11.41 -0.50 24.43
C ARG A 222 12.14 -1.34 25.47
N HIS A 223 12.07 -2.66 25.37
CA HIS A 223 12.61 -3.59 26.36
C HIS A 223 13.78 -4.43 25.83
N LEU A 224 14.35 -4.04 24.68
CA LEU A 224 15.34 -4.82 23.93
C LEU A 224 16.56 -5.25 24.76
N THR A 225 16.99 -4.37 25.68
CA THR A 225 18.16 -4.58 26.55
C THR A 225 17.84 -5.31 27.86
N THR A 226 16.56 -5.58 28.11
CA THR A 226 16.16 -6.27 29.35
C THR A 226 16.54 -7.74 29.28
N ALA A 227 17.27 -8.23 30.31
CA ALA A 227 17.73 -9.61 30.40
C ALA A 227 16.60 -10.66 30.37
N ARG A 228 15.39 -10.28 30.82
CA ARG A 228 14.21 -11.16 30.87
C ARG A 228 13.27 -11.00 29.68
N LEU A 229 13.71 -10.38 28.57
CA LEU A 229 12.88 -10.28 27.36
C LEU A 229 12.64 -11.67 26.77
N SER A 230 11.39 -12.09 26.76
CA SER A 230 10.95 -13.39 26.25
C SER A 230 9.57 -13.26 25.61
N VAL A 231 9.19 -14.26 24.82
CA VAL A 231 7.83 -14.33 24.25
C VAL A 231 6.75 -14.29 25.34
N HIS A 232 7.02 -14.91 26.51
CA HIS A 232 6.10 -14.93 27.66
C HIS A 232 5.91 -13.54 28.28
N THR A 233 7.01 -12.78 28.46
CA THR A 233 6.93 -11.43 29.04
C THR A 233 6.23 -10.46 28.11
N ILE A 234 6.45 -10.55 26.80
CA ILE A 234 5.74 -9.75 25.79
C ILE A 234 4.27 -10.14 25.70
N ALA A 235 3.96 -11.43 25.68
CA ALA A 235 2.60 -11.93 25.65
C ALA A 235 1.77 -11.44 26.86
N ALA A 236 2.34 -11.52 28.07
CA ALA A 236 1.71 -11.01 29.29
C ALA A 236 1.44 -9.50 29.21
N ARG A 237 2.40 -8.69 28.74
CA ARG A 237 2.25 -7.23 28.56
C ARG A 237 1.16 -6.87 27.54
N GLN A 238 1.02 -7.66 26.48
CA GLN A 238 0.05 -7.45 25.42
C GLN A 238 -1.29 -8.12 25.68
N ASN A 239 -1.43 -8.79 26.85
CA ASN A 239 -2.62 -9.54 27.24
C ASN A 239 -3.07 -10.57 26.18
N VAL A 240 -2.10 -11.35 25.69
CA VAL A 240 -2.29 -12.45 24.72
C VAL A 240 -1.51 -13.69 25.13
N SER A 241 -1.79 -14.82 24.48
CA SER A 241 -1.02 -16.04 24.71
C SER A 241 0.37 -16.00 24.02
N PRO A 242 1.41 -16.65 24.58
CA PRO A 242 2.71 -16.80 23.93
C PRO A 242 2.61 -17.45 22.56
N ARG A 243 1.73 -18.44 22.41
CA ARG A 243 1.45 -19.13 21.13
C ARG A 243 0.91 -18.16 20.08
N TYR A 244 0.07 -17.21 20.47
CA TYR A 244 -0.44 -16.17 19.55
C TYR A 244 0.70 -15.27 19.06
N VAL A 245 1.61 -14.84 19.95
CA VAL A 245 2.78 -14.03 19.57
C VAL A 245 3.67 -14.81 18.59
N GLN A 246 3.98 -16.09 18.89
CA GLN A 246 4.75 -16.95 17.99
C GLN A 246 4.11 -17.03 16.60
N ARG A 247 2.82 -17.34 16.53
CA ARG A 247 2.08 -17.42 15.25
C ARG A 247 2.16 -16.13 14.43
N LEU A 248 2.08 -14.95 15.09
CA LEU A 248 2.21 -13.68 14.38
C LEU A 248 3.60 -13.51 13.74
N PHE A 249 4.66 -13.96 14.40
CA PHE A 249 6.01 -13.94 13.82
C PHE A 249 6.17 -14.96 12.70
N ASP A 250 5.64 -16.18 12.86
CA ASP A 250 5.66 -17.24 11.83
C ASP A 250 4.96 -16.78 10.55
N GLU A 251 3.82 -16.09 10.67
CA GLU A 251 3.09 -15.48 9.54
C GLU A 251 3.92 -14.40 8.82
N CYS A 252 4.92 -13.80 9.50
CA CYS A 252 5.88 -12.86 8.91
C CYS A 252 7.18 -13.52 8.42
N GLY A 253 7.26 -14.86 8.41
CA GLY A 253 8.42 -15.60 7.95
C GLY A 253 9.64 -15.55 8.88
N SER A 254 9.44 -15.25 10.20
CA SER A 254 10.50 -15.16 11.20
C SER A 254 10.02 -15.76 12.52
N THR A 255 10.92 -15.90 13.48
CA THR A 255 10.55 -16.26 14.85
C THR A 255 10.74 -15.06 15.78
N PHE A 256 10.03 -15.05 16.92
CA PHE A 256 10.23 -14.03 17.97
C PHE A 256 11.71 -13.91 18.37
N THR A 257 12.38 -15.04 18.54
CA THR A 257 13.79 -15.08 18.96
C THR A 257 14.73 -14.52 17.90
N GLU A 258 14.49 -14.84 16.63
CA GLU A 258 15.27 -14.30 15.52
C GLU A 258 15.08 -12.80 15.40
N TYR A 259 13.85 -12.32 15.49
CA TYR A 259 13.57 -10.89 15.45
C TYR A 259 14.27 -10.11 16.57
N VAL A 260 14.18 -10.59 17.83
CA VAL A 260 14.87 -9.96 18.96
C VAL A 260 16.38 -9.98 18.76
N MET A 261 16.93 -11.09 18.27
CA MET A 261 18.35 -11.23 17.98
C MET A 261 18.81 -10.21 16.93
N GLU A 262 18.06 -10.08 15.83
CA GLU A 262 18.38 -9.12 14.78
C GLU A 262 18.36 -7.67 15.30
N GLN A 263 17.34 -7.30 16.08
CA GLN A 263 17.26 -5.97 16.68
C GLN A 263 18.43 -5.67 17.64
N ARG A 264 18.88 -6.66 18.40
CA ARG A 264 20.07 -6.53 19.27
C ARG A 264 21.35 -6.37 18.47
N LEU A 265 21.51 -7.11 17.37
CA LEU A 265 22.67 -6.99 16.47
C LEU A 265 22.70 -5.63 15.77
N GLU A 266 21.57 -5.14 15.28
CA GLU A 266 21.46 -3.80 14.69
C GLU A 266 21.79 -2.69 15.71
N ARG A 267 21.33 -2.84 16.95
CA ARG A 267 21.69 -1.93 18.04
C ARG A 267 23.19 -1.95 18.31
N ALA A 268 23.80 -3.15 18.39
CA ALA A 268 25.23 -3.31 18.61
C ALA A 268 26.03 -2.67 17.47
N HIS A 269 25.61 -2.88 16.22
CA HIS A 269 26.24 -2.26 15.05
C HIS A 269 26.23 -0.73 15.14
N ARG A 270 25.10 -0.13 15.51
CA ARG A 270 25.03 1.33 15.71
C ARG A 270 25.94 1.82 16.83
N LEU A 271 26.00 1.12 17.95
CA LEU A 271 26.86 1.48 19.08
C LEU A 271 28.35 1.36 18.72
N LEU A 272 28.74 0.33 17.95
CA LEU A 272 30.11 0.15 17.46
C LEU A 272 30.55 1.23 16.47
N SER A 273 29.60 1.75 15.67
CA SER A 273 29.85 2.80 14.69
C SER A 273 29.81 4.22 15.28
N ASP A 274 29.39 4.40 16.56
CA ASP A 274 29.37 5.71 17.21
C ASP A 274 30.77 6.10 17.72
N PRO A 275 31.40 7.17 17.18
CA PRO A 275 32.72 7.61 17.60
C PRO A 275 32.81 7.96 19.08
N ARG A 276 31.69 8.36 19.72
CA ARG A 276 31.65 8.71 21.14
C ARG A 276 31.80 7.51 22.06
N LEU A 277 31.57 6.30 21.54
CA LEU A 277 31.63 5.04 22.28
C LEU A 277 32.87 4.21 21.96
N ARG A 278 33.87 4.79 21.26
CA ARG A 278 35.09 4.08 20.85
C ARG A 278 35.88 3.46 22.00
N ASP A 279 35.84 4.07 23.19
CA ASP A 279 36.59 3.62 24.37
C ASP A 279 35.84 2.55 25.20
N HIS A 280 34.58 2.23 24.84
CA HIS A 280 33.82 1.19 25.53
C HIS A 280 34.33 -0.20 25.16
N THR A 281 34.38 -1.11 26.14
CA THR A 281 34.78 -2.50 25.88
C THR A 281 33.76 -3.24 25.02
N MET A 282 34.17 -4.31 24.31
CA MET A 282 33.24 -5.17 23.57
C MET A 282 32.17 -5.77 24.47
N THR A 283 32.56 -6.10 25.69
CA THR A 283 31.64 -6.59 26.72
C THR A 283 30.57 -5.55 27.05
N ALA A 284 30.97 -4.28 27.25
CA ALA A 284 30.02 -3.19 27.51
C ALA A 284 29.04 -2.98 26.34
N ILE A 285 29.52 -3.00 25.10
CA ILE A 285 28.67 -2.89 23.91
C ILE A 285 27.69 -4.08 23.80
N ALA A 286 28.17 -5.30 24.02
CA ALA A 286 27.33 -6.49 24.01
C ALA A 286 26.20 -6.38 25.05
N PHE A 287 26.51 -6.05 26.29
CA PHE A 287 25.52 -5.87 27.38
C PHE A 287 24.56 -4.69 27.09
N ALA A 288 25.07 -3.54 26.63
CA ALA A 288 24.26 -2.39 26.23
C ALA A 288 23.32 -2.70 25.06
N SER A 289 23.62 -3.73 24.28
CA SER A 289 22.77 -4.21 23.19
C SER A 289 21.79 -5.31 23.62
N GLY A 290 21.88 -5.79 24.87
CA GLY A 290 20.99 -6.79 25.44
C GLY A 290 21.51 -8.23 25.35
N PHE A 291 22.78 -8.45 25.01
CA PHE A 291 23.40 -9.79 25.09
C PHE A 291 23.89 -10.06 26.49
N ASN A 292 23.74 -11.29 26.95
CA ASN A 292 24.23 -11.75 28.27
C ASN A 292 25.54 -12.54 28.17
N ASP A 293 26.00 -12.87 26.99
CA ASP A 293 27.18 -13.66 26.69
C ASP A 293 27.95 -13.06 25.53
N LEU A 294 29.24 -12.73 25.77
CA LEU A 294 30.10 -12.11 24.78
C LEU A 294 30.43 -13.05 23.62
N SER A 295 30.66 -14.33 23.91
CA SER A 295 31.01 -15.32 22.87
C SER A 295 29.84 -15.58 21.95
N HIS A 296 28.62 -15.64 22.49
CA HIS A 296 27.38 -15.73 21.71
C HIS A 296 27.17 -14.48 20.83
N PHE A 297 27.39 -13.29 21.39
CA PHE A 297 27.33 -12.04 20.64
C PHE A 297 28.30 -12.04 19.45
N GLN A 298 29.60 -12.33 19.69
CA GLN A 298 30.64 -12.30 18.65
C GLN A 298 30.33 -13.26 17.50
N ARG A 299 29.89 -14.49 17.81
CA ARG A 299 29.51 -15.49 16.79
C ARG A 299 28.32 -15.03 15.96
N ARG A 300 27.26 -14.50 16.60
CA ARG A 300 26.05 -14.02 15.92
C ARG A 300 26.35 -12.80 15.06
N PHE A 301 27.15 -11.88 15.58
CA PHE A 301 27.55 -10.66 14.88
C PHE A 301 28.36 -10.98 13.62
N ARG A 302 29.39 -11.83 13.75
CA ARG A 302 30.20 -12.26 12.59
C ARG A 302 29.36 -12.98 11.55
N ARG A 303 28.44 -13.83 11.96
CA ARG A 303 27.51 -14.51 11.03
C ARG A 303 26.62 -13.52 10.28
N ARG A 304 26.19 -12.43 10.92
CA ARG A 304 25.28 -11.45 10.33
C ARG A 304 25.97 -10.45 9.44
N TYR A 305 27.16 -9.98 9.81
CA TYR A 305 27.88 -8.89 9.14
C TYR A 305 29.15 -9.33 8.43
N GLY A 306 29.52 -10.59 8.47
CA GLY A 306 30.70 -11.16 7.79
C GLY A 306 32.04 -10.90 8.50
N ALA A 307 32.08 -9.93 9.44
CA ALA A 307 33.26 -9.53 10.18
C ALA A 307 33.03 -9.53 11.70
N PRO A 308 34.06 -9.72 12.52
CA PRO A 308 33.92 -9.62 13.97
C PRO A 308 33.59 -8.17 14.38
N PRO A 309 32.94 -7.98 15.56
CA PRO A 309 32.56 -6.63 16.03
C PRO A 309 33.73 -5.68 16.19
N SER A 310 34.95 -6.19 16.45
CA SER A 310 36.18 -5.40 16.56
C SER A 310 36.53 -4.62 15.30
N ASP A 311 36.27 -5.19 14.14
CA ASP A 311 36.71 -4.65 12.85
C ASP A 311 35.84 -3.46 12.38
N LEU A 312 34.67 -3.31 12.99
CA LEU A 312 33.73 -2.21 12.69
C LEU A 312 34.00 -0.93 13.47
N ARG A 313 34.98 -0.94 14.37
CA ARG A 313 35.33 0.26 15.15
C ARG A 313 36.08 1.28 14.28
N PRO A 314 35.68 2.55 14.31
CA PRO A 314 36.45 3.62 13.69
C PRO A 314 37.86 3.67 14.26
N GLY A 315 38.89 3.46 13.44
CA GLY A 315 40.30 3.53 13.83
C GLY A 315 41.04 2.19 13.97
N GLN A 316 40.42 1.02 13.74
CA GLN A 316 41.08 -0.28 13.71
C GLN A 316 41.15 -0.92 12.29
N ALA A 317 40.63 -0.24 11.29
CA ALA A 317 40.65 -0.73 9.89
C ALA A 317 42.05 -0.80 9.25
N ASN A 318 43.16 -0.60 10.00
CA ASN A 318 44.48 -0.53 9.43
C ASN A 318 45.52 -1.44 10.13
N LYS A 319 45.16 -2.73 10.34
CA LYS A 319 46.14 -3.79 10.64
C LYS A 319 45.88 -5.00 9.75
N LEU A 320 45.96 -4.80 8.43
CA LEU A 320 46.30 -5.89 7.54
C LEU A 320 47.83 -6.01 7.60
N PRO A 321 48.42 -7.17 7.94
CA PRO A 321 49.86 -7.39 7.75
C PRO A 321 50.14 -7.38 6.27
N ALA A 322 51.07 -6.55 5.84
CA ALA A 322 51.69 -6.64 4.54
C ALA A 322 52.22 -8.06 4.36
N LEU A 323 51.69 -8.78 3.40
CA LEU A 323 52.27 -10.03 2.93
C LEU A 323 53.55 -9.71 2.23
N SER A 324 54.65 -10.13 2.86
CA SER A 324 55.99 -10.20 2.26
C SER A 324 56.05 -11.36 1.28
#